data_aff9956aa58f7a816ecbccd82eb62114
#
_entry.id   aff9956aa58f7a816ecbccd82eb62114
#
_cell.length_a   1.000
_cell.length_b   1.000
_cell.length_c   1.000
_cell.angle_alpha   90.00
_cell.angle_beta   90.00
_cell.angle_gamma   90.00
#
_symmetry.space_group_name_H-M   'P 1'
#
loop_
_entity.id
_entity.type
_entity.pdbx_description
1 polymer ?
#
loop_
_entity_poly.entity_id
_entity_poly.type
_entity_poly.pdbx_seq_one_letter_code
_entity_poly.pdbx_strand_id
1 'polypeptide(L)'
;MFPYSDRRGFIGAWLAVASAFVLGRGRASALGQSAESRLEELGLTLPTPPAPIATYVPAVKVGDLLFVSGHGPAPSPEGRSYAGKVGRDLTIEEGRAAARLVGLNVLASVRSKLGSLDRVVRVVKVLGMVNATEDFTQQPQVVNGFSDLMVEIFGEERGKGARSAVGMGSLPNNIPVEVEAIFEVEG
;
A
#
# COMPACT_ATOMS: atom_id res chain seq x y z
N MET A 1 -31.69 82.48 -17.68
CA MET A 1 -32.36 82.55 -18.98
C MET A 1 -32.45 81.09 -19.47
N PHE A 2 -33.64 80.54 -19.34
CA PHE A 2 -34.04 79.26 -19.96
C PHE A 2 -34.27 79.51 -21.46
N PRO A 3 -34.25 78.44 -22.31
CA PRO A 3 -35.23 77.40 -22.35
C PRO A 3 -34.55 76.01 -22.72
N TYR A 4 -35.09 74.87 -22.32
CA TYR A 4 -36.28 74.07 -22.59
C TYR A 4 -36.27 73.26 -23.92
N SER A 5 -36.68 72.02 -23.73
CA SER A 5 -37.31 71.05 -24.60
C SER A 5 -36.44 70.05 -25.35
N ASP A 6 -36.74 68.84 -25.62
CA ASP A 6 -37.95 68.05 -25.41
C ASP A 6 -37.69 66.58 -25.83
N ARG A 7 -38.29 65.65 -25.12
CA ARG A 7 -38.96 64.44 -25.61
C ARG A 7 -38.24 63.29 -26.36
N ARG A 8 -38.42 62.16 -25.78
CA ARG A 8 -38.96 60.88 -26.28
C ARG A 8 -38.02 59.95 -27.07
N GLY A 9 -37.91 58.74 -26.51
CA GLY A 9 -37.53 57.57 -27.25
C GLY A 9 -37.46 56.34 -26.35
N PHE A 10 -38.62 55.74 -26.03
CA PHE A 10 -38.73 54.41 -25.44
C PHE A 10 -38.28 53.40 -26.47
N ILE A 11 -37.23 52.66 -26.16
CA ILE A 11 -37.04 51.33 -26.73
C ILE A 11 -36.55 50.44 -25.58
N GLY A 12 -37.39 49.52 -25.15
CA GLY A 12 -37.09 48.53 -24.20
C GLY A 12 -36.08 47.52 -24.76
N ALA A 13 -34.96 47.39 -24.11
CA ALA A 13 -34.04 46.28 -24.32
C ALA A 13 -34.23 45.29 -23.19
N TRP A 14 -34.82 44.16 -23.50
CA TRP A 14 -34.90 43.00 -22.61
C TRP A 14 -33.49 42.47 -22.39
N LEU A 15 -32.95 42.68 -21.20
CA LEU A 15 -31.76 41.99 -20.74
C LEU A 15 -32.15 40.55 -20.37
N ALA A 16 -31.92 39.66 -21.30
CA ALA A 16 -31.93 38.22 -21.01
C ALA A 16 -30.83 37.93 -19.99
N VAL A 17 -31.21 37.69 -18.75
CA VAL A 17 -30.33 37.13 -17.74
C VAL A 17 -30.05 35.69 -18.15
N ALA A 18 -28.94 35.48 -18.86
CA ALA A 18 -28.40 34.17 -19.06
C ALA A 18 -27.88 33.66 -17.70
N SER A 19 -28.70 32.90 -17.00
CA SER A 19 -28.27 32.09 -15.85
C SER A 19 -27.24 31.12 -16.36
N ALA A 20 -25.95 31.47 -16.22
CA ALA A 20 -24.86 30.53 -16.36
C ALA A 20 -25.02 29.48 -15.26
N PHE A 21 -25.59 28.36 -15.64
CA PHE A 21 -25.53 27.13 -14.84
C PHE A 21 -24.07 26.75 -14.77
N VAL A 22 -23.36 27.23 -13.73
CA VAL A 22 -22.08 26.73 -13.34
C VAL A 22 -22.34 25.31 -12.88
N LEU A 23 -22.28 24.37 -13.83
CA LEU A 23 -22.09 22.97 -13.53
C LEU A 23 -20.88 22.92 -12.62
N GLY A 24 -21.17 22.76 -11.33
CA GLY A 24 -20.13 22.42 -10.36
C GLY A 24 -19.35 21.25 -10.94
N ARG A 25 -18.17 21.55 -11.48
CA ARG A 25 -17.14 20.54 -11.64
C ARG A 25 -16.93 20.02 -10.23
N GLY A 26 -17.68 18.93 -9.95
CA GLY A 26 -17.38 18.11 -8.80
C GLY A 26 -15.87 17.99 -8.77
N ARG A 27 -15.28 18.33 -7.64
CA ARG A 27 -13.96 17.90 -7.31
C ARG A 27 -13.93 16.40 -7.60
N ALA A 28 -13.51 16.03 -8.80
CA ALA A 28 -12.80 14.78 -8.96
C ALA A 28 -11.62 14.96 -8.02
N SER A 29 -11.81 14.53 -6.77
CA SER A 29 -10.71 14.27 -5.87
C SER A 29 -9.67 13.60 -6.73
N ALA A 30 -8.46 14.07 -6.63
CA ALA A 30 -7.30 13.24 -6.89
C ALA A 30 -7.32 12.10 -5.85
N LEU A 31 -8.31 11.22 -5.98
CA LEU A 31 -8.32 9.91 -5.40
C LEU A 31 -7.19 9.21 -6.14
N GLY A 32 -6.03 9.17 -5.47
CA GLY A 32 -4.95 8.32 -5.91
C GLY A 32 -5.57 6.98 -6.29
N GLN A 33 -5.07 6.40 -7.35
CA GLN A 33 -5.47 5.10 -7.86
C GLN A 33 -5.72 4.13 -6.71
N SER A 34 -6.79 3.33 -6.75
CA SER A 34 -7.10 2.40 -5.68
C SER A 34 -6.03 1.31 -5.57
N ALA A 35 -5.84 0.73 -4.40
CA ALA A 35 -4.86 -0.33 -4.18
C ALA A 35 -5.16 -1.56 -5.03
N GLU A 36 -6.44 -1.91 -5.19
CA GLU A 36 -6.85 -3.02 -6.06
C GLU A 36 -6.55 -2.72 -7.54
N SER A 37 -6.83 -1.51 -8.02
CA SER A 37 -6.47 -1.09 -9.39
C SER A 37 -4.96 -1.12 -9.63
N ARG A 38 -4.17 -0.74 -8.62
CA ARG A 38 -2.70 -0.80 -8.71
C ARG A 38 -2.19 -2.23 -8.83
N LEU A 39 -2.79 -3.19 -8.11
CA LEU A 39 -2.46 -4.61 -8.28
C LEU A 39 -2.69 -5.08 -9.73
N GLU A 40 -3.85 -4.73 -10.30
CA GLU A 40 -4.19 -5.09 -11.68
C GLU A 40 -3.21 -4.48 -12.70
N GLU A 41 -2.91 -3.19 -12.59
CA GLU A 41 -1.97 -2.50 -13.48
C GLU A 41 -0.56 -3.06 -13.44
N LEU A 42 -0.11 -3.47 -12.24
CA LEU A 42 1.19 -4.09 -12.05
C LEU A 42 1.21 -5.57 -12.46
N GLY A 43 0.05 -6.13 -12.86
CA GLY A 43 -0.08 -7.54 -13.20
C GLY A 43 0.18 -8.47 -12.02
N LEU A 44 -0.02 -7.97 -10.78
CA LEU A 44 0.26 -8.73 -9.56
C LEU A 44 -0.97 -9.55 -9.14
N THR A 45 -0.77 -10.84 -8.95
CA THR A 45 -1.77 -11.74 -8.37
C THR A 45 -1.37 -12.06 -6.94
N LEU A 46 -2.28 -11.80 -5.99
CA LEU A 46 -2.05 -12.20 -4.60
C LEU A 46 -2.23 -13.71 -4.45
N PRO A 47 -1.36 -14.37 -3.67
CA PRO A 47 -1.50 -15.77 -3.37
C PRO A 47 -2.75 -16.04 -2.53
N THR A 48 -3.11 -17.32 -2.36
CA THR A 48 -4.05 -17.71 -1.31
C THR A 48 -3.44 -17.33 0.04
N PRO A 49 -4.22 -16.67 0.93
CA PRO A 49 -3.73 -16.29 2.25
C PRO A 49 -3.18 -17.53 2.98
N PRO A 50 -1.98 -17.45 3.58
CA PRO A 50 -1.39 -18.58 4.27
C PRO A 50 -2.23 -18.95 5.49
N ALA A 51 -2.46 -20.25 5.69
CA ALA A 51 -3.08 -20.76 6.90
C ALA A 51 -2.08 -20.66 8.07
N PRO A 52 -2.56 -20.36 9.30
CA PRO A 52 -1.71 -20.42 10.47
C PRO A 52 -1.14 -21.82 10.68
N ILE A 53 0.15 -21.92 10.97
CA ILE A 53 0.82 -23.20 11.23
C ILE A 53 0.87 -23.55 12.73
N ALA A 54 0.33 -22.68 13.58
CA ALA A 54 0.30 -22.82 15.05
C ALA A 54 -0.94 -22.13 15.64
N THR A 55 -1.01 -22.00 16.96
CA THR A 55 -2.12 -21.37 17.68
C THR A 55 -2.03 -19.85 17.62
N TYR A 56 -2.31 -19.27 16.46
CA TYR A 56 -2.42 -17.83 16.22
C TYR A 56 -3.32 -17.54 15.02
N VAL A 57 -3.59 -16.28 14.72
CA VAL A 57 -4.33 -15.84 13.54
C VAL A 57 -3.46 -14.91 12.68
N PRO A 58 -3.60 -14.89 11.35
CA PRO A 58 -2.78 -14.08 10.47
C PRO A 58 -2.91 -12.57 10.70
N ALA A 59 -4.09 -12.11 11.16
CA ALA A 59 -4.32 -10.71 11.44
C ALA A 59 -5.42 -10.47 12.47
N VAL A 60 -5.23 -9.45 13.32
CA VAL A 60 -6.21 -8.99 14.34
C VAL A 60 -6.49 -7.51 14.14
N LYS A 61 -7.77 -7.15 14.02
CA LYS A 61 -8.21 -5.74 13.99
C LYS A 61 -8.57 -5.28 15.40
N VAL A 62 -8.03 -4.12 15.81
CA VAL A 62 -8.32 -3.45 17.07
C VAL A 62 -8.56 -1.96 16.78
N GLY A 63 -9.80 -1.51 16.90
CA GLY A 63 -10.16 -0.18 16.43
C GLY A 63 -9.84 -0.04 14.93
N ASP A 64 -9.13 1.00 14.56
CA ASP A 64 -8.71 1.27 13.19
C ASP A 64 -7.30 0.72 12.86
N LEU A 65 -6.76 -0.14 13.73
CA LEU A 65 -5.47 -0.78 13.49
C LEU A 65 -5.65 -2.27 13.17
N LEU A 66 -4.94 -2.72 12.15
CA LEU A 66 -4.81 -4.12 11.77
C LEU A 66 -3.39 -4.58 12.05
N PHE A 67 -3.24 -5.47 13.01
CA PHE A 67 -1.98 -6.13 13.33
C PHE A 67 -1.86 -7.40 12.51
N VAL A 68 -0.81 -7.50 11.73
CA VAL A 68 -0.54 -8.66 10.86
C VAL A 68 0.66 -9.41 11.43
N SER A 69 0.47 -10.71 11.69
CA SER A 69 1.50 -11.61 12.21
C SER A 69 2.67 -11.76 11.24
N GLY A 70 3.77 -12.34 11.71
CA GLY A 70 4.91 -12.67 10.86
C GLY A 70 4.53 -13.54 9.66
N HIS A 71 4.95 -13.14 8.48
CA HIS A 71 4.75 -13.85 7.23
C HIS A 71 6.10 -14.13 6.57
N GLY A 72 6.27 -15.35 6.08
CA GLY A 72 7.36 -15.73 5.19
C GLY A 72 7.03 -15.45 3.72
N PRO A 73 8.00 -15.68 2.81
CA PRO A 73 7.80 -15.49 1.38
C PRO A 73 6.81 -16.52 0.81
N ALA A 74 5.91 -16.05 -0.07
CA ALA A 74 5.16 -16.93 -0.94
C ALA A 74 6.11 -17.64 -1.93
N PRO A 75 5.74 -18.79 -2.52
CA PRO A 75 6.41 -19.28 -3.72
C PRO A 75 6.41 -18.21 -4.81
N SER A 76 7.52 -18.07 -5.56
CA SER A 76 7.54 -17.17 -6.70
C SER A 76 6.58 -17.65 -7.80
N PRO A 77 6.15 -16.78 -8.72
CA PRO A 77 5.35 -17.18 -9.88
C PRO A 77 5.98 -18.32 -10.69
N GLU A 78 7.31 -18.39 -10.70
CA GLU A 78 8.10 -19.45 -11.36
C GLU A 78 8.29 -20.69 -10.48
N GLY A 79 7.61 -20.75 -9.32
CA GLY A 79 7.69 -21.87 -8.38
C GLY A 79 8.98 -21.92 -7.55
N ARG A 80 9.82 -20.86 -7.57
CA ARG A 80 11.04 -20.79 -6.76
C ARG A 80 10.70 -20.58 -5.29
N SER A 81 11.28 -21.40 -4.43
CA SER A 81 11.27 -21.20 -2.98
C SER A 81 12.64 -20.67 -2.53
N TYR A 82 12.62 -19.74 -1.58
CA TYR A 82 13.82 -19.17 -0.98
C TYR A 82 14.03 -19.78 0.40
N ALA A 83 15.23 -20.29 0.64
CA ALA A 83 15.64 -20.80 1.96
C ALA A 83 17.13 -20.53 2.17
N GLY A 84 17.51 -20.28 3.41
CA GLY A 84 18.91 -20.04 3.77
C GLY A 84 19.16 -18.64 4.31
N LYS A 85 20.43 -18.38 4.61
CA LYS A 85 20.90 -17.10 5.14
C LYS A 85 21.34 -16.16 4.02
N VAL A 86 20.89 -14.92 4.10
CA VAL A 86 21.40 -13.84 3.27
C VAL A 86 22.86 -13.55 3.69
N GLY A 87 23.72 -13.40 2.71
CA GLY A 87 25.17 -13.22 2.91
C GLY A 87 25.96 -14.53 2.83
N ARG A 88 25.30 -15.70 2.84
CA ARG A 88 25.95 -16.99 2.63
C ARG A 88 25.27 -17.82 1.53
N ASP A 89 23.97 -18.10 1.70
CA ASP A 89 23.21 -19.00 0.82
C ASP A 89 22.45 -18.20 -0.25
N LEU A 90 22.16 -16.94 0.05
CA LEU A 90 21.41 -16.02 -0.81
C LEU A 90 22.13 -14.68 -0.90
N THR A 91 22.04 -14.06 -2.09
CA THR A 91 22.47 -12.67 -2.32
C THR A 91 21.48 -11.68 -1.70
N ILE A 92 21.85 -10.40 -1.66
CA ILE A 92 20.96 -9.31 -1.23
C ILE A 92 19.75 -9.22 -2.15
N GLU A 93 19.95 -9.35 -3.45
CA GLU A 93 18.91 -9.29 -4.47
C GLU A 93 17.89 -10.42 -4.31
N GLU A 94 18.36 -11.62 -4.02
CA GLU A 94 17.51 -12.78 -3.73
C GLU A 94 16.74 -12.59 -2.41
N GLY A 95 17.40 -12.06 -1.38
CA GLY A 95 16.73 -11.68 -0.14
C GLY A 95 15.66 -10.61 -0.35
N ARG A 96 15.95 -9.58 -1.18
CA ARG A 96 15.01 -8.54 -1.55
C ARG A 96 13.81 -9.10 -2.35
N ALA A 97 14.06 -10.02 -3.28
CA ALA A 97 12.99 -10.70 -4.01
C ALA A 97 12.12 -11.52 -3.06
N ALA A 98 12.72 -12.24 -2.10
CA ALA A 98 11.98 -12.96 -1.07
C ALA A 98 11.13 -12.01 -0.21
N ALA A 99 11.68 -10.86 0.21
CA ALA A 99 10.94 -9.85 0.98
C ALA A 99 9.73 -9.29 0.21
N ARG A 100 9.84 -9.13 -1.13
CA ARG A 100 8.71 -8.76 -1.98
C ARG A 100 7.60 -9.84 -1.98
N LEU A 101 7.98 -11.10 -2.03
CA LEU A 101 7.03 -12.22 -1.91
C LEU A 101 6.37 -12.29 -0.53
N VAL A 102 7.09 -11.93 0.54
CA VAL A 102 6.47 -11.74 1.86
C VAL A 102 5.39 -10.66 1.79
N GLY A 103 5.66 -9.55 1.11
CA GLY A 103 4.70 -8.48 0.93
C GLY A 103 3.41 -8.96 0.24
N LEU A 104 3.50 -9.81 -0.77
CA LEU A 104 2.32 -10.38 -1.43
C LEU A 104 1.50 -11.28 -0.47
N ASN A 105 2.15 -12.08 0.38
CA ASN A 105 1.48 -12.87 1.42
C ASN A 105 0.78 -12.00 2.47
N VAL A 106 1.44 -10.93 2.92
CA VAL A 106 0.86 -9.95 3.85
C VAL A 106 -0.37 -9.28 3.22
N LEU A 107 -0.27 -8.80 1.99
CA LEU A 107 -1.41 -8.20 1.27
C LEU A 107 -2.56 -9.18 1.08
N ALA A 108 -2.28 -10.46 0.82
CA ALA A 108 -3.30 -11.50 0.73
C ALA A 108 -4.06 -11.66 2.06
N SER A 109 -3.34 -11.70 3.19
CA SER A 109 -3.93 -11.77 4.54
C SER A 109 -4.74 -10.51 4.89
N VAL A 110 -4.22 -9.33 4.55
CA VAL A 110 -4.92 -8.04 4.74
C VAL A 110 -6.21 -8.02 3.93
N ARG A 111 -6.17 -8.35 2.62
CA ARG A 111 -7.36 -8.40 1.77
C ARG A 111 -8.38 -9.42 2.28
N SER A 112 -7.93 -10.60 2.69
CA SER A 112 -8.81 -11.62 3.27
C SER A 112 -9.52 -11.15 4.53
N LYS A 113 -8.84 -10.37 5.37
CA LYS A 113 -9.41 -9.84 6.62
C LYS A 113 -10.35 -8.66 6.42
N LEU A 114 -10.06 -7.80 5.45
CA LEU A 114 -10.80 -6.55 5.20
C LEU A 114 -11.85 -6.66 4.08
N GLY A 115 -11.72 -7.64 3.19
CA GLY A 115 -12.50 -7.76 1.96
C GLY A 115 -11.91 -7.00 0.77
N SER A 116 -11.17 -5.91 0.99
CA SER A 116 -10.48 -5.13 -0.04
C SER A 116 -9.24 -4.45 0.55
N LEU A 117 -8.19 -4.29 -0.25
CA LEU A 117 -7.03 -3.46 0.08
C LEU A 117 -7.34 -1.96 0.05
N ASP A 118 -8.40 -1.54 -0.60
CA ASP A 118 -8.82 -0.13 -0.66
C ASP A 118 -9.21 0.40 0.72
N ARG A 119 -9.54 -0.48 1.66
CA ARG A 119 -9.80 -0.15 3.06
C ARG A 119 -8.55 0.11 3.91
N VAL A 120 -7.36 -0.04 3.34
CA VAL A 120 -6.11 0.34 4.01
C VAL A 120 -5.93 1.85 3.90
N VAL A 121 -5.84 2.54 5.03
CA VAL A 121 -5.56 3.97 5.09
C VAL A 121 -4.07 4.21 4.89
N ARG A 122 -3.21 3.47 5.61
CA ARG A 122 -1.75 3.54 5.47
C ARG A 122 -1.02 2.38 6.13
N VAL A 123 0.23 2.18 5.75
CA VAL A 123 1.19 1.37 6.51
C VAL A 123 1.66 2.19 7.72
N VAL A 124 1.51 1.65 8.93
CA VAL A 124 1.93 2.32 10.17
C VAL A 124 3.32 1.88 10.59
N LYS A 125 3.52 0.58 10.72
CA LYS A 125 4.77 -0.02 11.20
C LYS A 125 5.09 -1.29 10.45
N VAL A 126 6.37 -1.49 10.20
CA VAL A 126 6.94 -2.72 9.61
C VAL A 126 8.13 -3.16 10.47
N LEU A 127 8.15 -4.42 10.86
CA LEU A 127 9.34 -5.10 11.38
C LEU A 127 9.76 -6.16 10.35
N GLY A 128 10.86 -5.91 9.67
CA GLY A 128 11.50 -6.87 8.76
C GLY A 128 12.63 -7.60 9.47
N MET A 129 12.55 -8.92 9.52
CA MET A 129 13.49 -9.82 10.13
C MET A 129 14.21 -10.59 9.03
N VAL A 130 15.53 -10.51 8.99
CA VAL A 130 16.36 -11.14 7.96
C VAL A 130 17.19 -12.24 8.59
N ASN A 131 17.03 -13.47 8.12
CA ASN A 131 17.91 -14.59 8.44
C ASN A 131 19.24 -14.36 7.69
N ALA A 132 20.21 -13.82 8.37
CA ALA A 132 21.47 -13.39 7.78
C ALA A 132 22.69 -13.96 8.52
N THR A 133 23.87 -13.87 7.89
CA THR A 133 25.14 -14.15 8.58
C THR A 133 25.40 -13.11 9.66
N GLU A 134 26.26 -13.45 10.63
CA GLU A 134 26.52 -12.58 11.80
C GLU A 134 27.17 -11.24 11.42
N ASP A 135 27.94 -11.23 10.34
CA ASP A 135 28.64 -10.05 9.79
C ASP A 135 27.80 -9.26 8.78
N PHE A 136 26.58 -9.73 8.45
CA PHE A 136 25.71 -9.06 7.48
C PHE A 136 25.12 -7.77 8.07
N THR A 137 25.27 -6.66 7.37
CA THR A 137 24.84 -5.33 7.84
C THR A 137 23.85 -4.61 6.90
N GLN A 138 23.37 -5.31 5.85
CA GLN A 138 22.55 -4.70 4.81
C GLN A 138 21.06 -5.15 4.87
N GLN A 139 20.58 -5.48 6.06
CA GLN A 139 19.17 -5.85 6.29
C GLN A 139 18.17 -4.83 5.71
N PRO A 140 18.40 -3.50 5.81
CA PRO A 140 17.50 -2.52 5.19
C PRO A 140 17.34 -2.69 3.68
N GLN A 141 18.39 -3.09 2.96
CA GLN A 141 18.36 -3.30 1.52
C GLN A 141 17.48 -4.51 1.15
N VAL A 142 17.57 -5.58 1.95
CA VAL A 142 16.72 -6.76 1.80
C VAL A 142 15.25 -6.39 2.04
N VAL A 143 14.95 -5.72 3.15
CA VAL A 143 13.57 -5.37 3.54
C VAL A 143 12.96 -4.32 2.59
N ASN A 144 13.76 -3.61 1.80
CA ASN A 144 13.25 -2.73 0.74
C ASN A 144 12.33 -3.47 -0.23
N GLY A 145 12.54 -4.77 -0.49
CA GLY A 145 11.64 -5.53 -1.35
C GLY A 145 10.18 -5.52 -0.88
N PHE A 146 9.95 -5.59 0.43
CA PHE A 146 8.63 -5.41 1.04
C PHE A 146 8.15 -3.96 0.95
N SER A 147 8.98 -3.00 1.37
CA SER A 147 8.57 -1.60 1.48
C SER A 147 8.28 -0.97 0.12
N ASP A 148 9.07 -1.31 -0.90
CA ASP A 148 8.86 -0.82 -2.27
C ASP A 148 7.53 -1.34 -2.82
N LEU A 149 7.16 -2.60 -2.56
CA LEU A 149 5.85 -3.13 -2.92
C LEU A 149 4.71 -2.35 -2.24
N MET A 150 4.85 -2.01 -0.95
CA MET A 150 3.83 -1.21 -0.25
C MET A 150 3.67 0.17 -0.89
N VAL A 151 4.77 0.79 -1.31
CA VAL A 151 4.74 2.09 -2.02
C VAL A 151 4.12 1.93 -3.42
N GLU A 152 4.44 0.88 -4.15
CA GLU A 152 3.84 0.61 -5.47
C GLU A 152 2.31 0.45 -5.38
N ILE A 153 1.80 -0.18 -4.32
CA ILE A 153 0.36 -0.45 -4.15
C ILE A 153 -0.39 0.74 -3.54
N PHE A 154 0.16 1.34 -2.48
CA PHE A 154 -0.54 2.38 -1.71
C PHE A 154 -0.08 3.80 -2.03
N GLY A 155 0.98 3.98 -2.83
CA GLY A 155 1.62 5.26 -3.09
C GLY A 155 2.57 5.70 -1.98
N GLU A 156 3.37 6.72 -2.25
CA GLU A 156 4.43 7.22 -1.36
C GLU A 156 3.93 7.58 0.04
N GLU A 157 2.85 8.31 0.13
CA GLU A 157 2.34 8.83 1.40
C GLU A 157 1.75 7.73 2.29
N ARG A 158 1.00 6.80 1.70
CA ARG A 158 0.30 5.74 2.41
C ARG A 158 1.14 4.46 2.57
N GLY A 159 2.03 4.20 1.63
CA GLY A 159 2.87 2.99 1.59
C GLY A 159 4.11 3.05 2.49
N LYS A 160 4.60 4.25 2.82
CA LYS A 160 5.75 4.41 3.71
C LYS A 160 5.34 4.46 5.18
N GLY A 161 5.67 3.40 5.92
CA GLY A 161 5.49 3.32 7.37
C GLY A 161 6.81 3.44 8.13
N ALA A 162 6.72 3.61 9.46
CA ALA A 162 7.87 3.47 10.33
C ALA A 162 8.41 2.04 10.25
N ARG A 163 9.73 1.85 10.11
CA ARG A 163 10.32 0.53 9.85
C ARG A 163 11.52 0.23 10.73
N SER A 164 11.61 -1.02 11.18
CA SER A 164 12.84 -1.65 11.67
C SER A 164 13.23 -2.78 10.71
N ALA A 165 14.54 -2.92 10.44
CA ALA A 165 15.10 -4.03 9.68
C ALA A 165 16.26 -4.61 10.49
N VAL A 166 16.13 -5.86 10.91
CA VAL A 166 17.04 -6.49 11.85
C VAL A 166 17.53 -7.83 11.34
N GLY A 167 18.74 -8.23 11.74
CA GLY A 167 19.28 -9.56 11.52
C GLY A 167 18.79 -10.51 12.61
N MET A 168 18.45 -11.74 12.20
CA MET A 168 18.02 -12.82 13.09
C MET A 168 19.01 -13.98 13.02
N GLY A 169 19.27 -14.61 14.16
CA GLY A 169 20.11 -15.80 14.24
C GLY A 169 19.54 -16.99 13.44
N SER A 170 18.22 -17.09 13.39
CA SER A 170 17.46 -18.05 12.56
C SER A 170 16.04 -17.58 12.39
N LEU A 171 15.36 -18.08 11.34
CA LEU A 171 13.91 -17.95 11.14
C LEU A 171 13.29 -19.34 10.93
N PRO A 172 12.00 -19.51 11.22
CA PRO A 172 11.30 -20.77 11.04
C PRO A 172 11.47 -21.31 9.61
N ASN A 173 11.57 -22.62 9.44
CA ASN A 173 11.76 -23.28 8.15
C ASN A 173 12.95 -22.76 7.33
N ASN A 174 13.91 -22.13 7.99
CA ASN A 174 15.08 -21.52 7.35
C ASN A 174 14.72 -20.50 6.25
N ILE A 175 13.55 -19.80 6.36
CA ILE A 175 13.21 -18.74 5.42
C ILE A 175 14.18 -17.57 5.55
N PRO A 176 14.48 -16.83 4.46
CA PRO A 176 15.44 -15.74 4.51
C PRO A 176 14.90 -14.45 5.10
N VAL A 177 13.59 -14.24 5.03
CA VAL A 177 12.95 -13.01 5.49
C VAL A 177 11.58 -13.35 6.08
N GLU A 178 11.28 -12.71 7.20
CA GLU A 178 9.94 -12.67 7.79
C GLU A 178 9.57 -11.22 8.06
N VAL A 179 8.31 -10.85 7.82
CA VAL A 179 7.82 -9.49 8.09
C VAL A 179 6.51 -9.54 8.83
N GLU A 180 6.41 -8.75 9.90
CA GLU A 180 5.15 -8.35 10.54
C GLU A 180 4.87 -6.87 10.27
N ALA A 181 3.59 -6.50 10.25
CA ALA A 181 3.20 -5.14 9.94
C ALA A 181 1.94 -4.70 10.69
N ILE A 182 1.81 -3.39 10.87
CA ILE A 182 0.61 -2.75 11.40
C ILE A 182 0.10 -1.78 10.32
N PHE A 183 -1.17 -1.88 10.01
CA PHE A 183 -1.87 -1.00 9.07
C PHE A 183 -2.93 -0.19 9.81
N GLU A 184 -3.11 1.06 9.43
CA GLU A 184 -4.32 1.82 9.70
C GLU A 184 -5.35 1.47 8.62
N VAL A 185 -6.57 1.19 9.03
CA VAL A 185 -7.64 0.71 8.14
C VAL A 185 -8.95 1.42 8.46
N GLU A 186 -9.83 1.47 7.49
CA GLU A 186 -11.17 2.00 7.70
C GLU A 186 -11.95 1.19 8.76
N GLY A 187 -12.75 1.90 9.55
CA GLY A 187 -13.59 1.38 10.62
C GLY A 187 -14.64 0.33 10.20
#